data_255093396319d66a2a1467c48ff5a90f
#
_entry.id   255093396319d66a2a1467c48ff5a90f
#
_cell.length_a   1.000
_cell.length_b   1.000
_cell.length_c   1.000
_cell.angle_alpha   90.00
_cell.angle_beta   90.00
_cell.angle_gamma   90.00
#
_symmetry.space_group_name_H-M   'P 1'
#
loop_
_entity.id
_entity.type
_entity.pdbx_description
1 polymer ?
#
loop_
_entity_poly.entity_id
_entity_poly.type
_entity_poly.pdbx_seq_one_letter_code
_entity_poly.pdbx_strand_id
1 'polypeptide(L)'
;SAKSDLLTKLNTITLIIRTQSLETSLFAEKYLLRFKQPLDHSHPEKGSFSQRVIVAHVGYDRPTLMVTEGYGAARSLNPGYYEELSKLFNTNIIAVEHRYFLESTPKPKDWKYLTAWNSARDLHAIREAFRSIYPGKWIATGISKGGQTAMLYRTYFPDDIDITVPYVAPLCRSVEDG
;
A
#
# COMPACT_ATOMS: atom_id res chain seq x y z
N SER A 1 -13.57 17.09 -19.30
CA SER A 1 -12.26 17.42 -18.71
C SER A 1 -11.22 16.43 -19.21
N ALA A 2 -10.02 16.90 -19.53
CA ALA A 2 -8.94 16.04 -19.98
C ALA A 2 -8.56 15.06 -18.87
N LYS A 3 -8.36 13.78 -19.24
CA LYS A 3 -7.90 12.73 -18.35
C LYS A 3 -6.49 13.06 -17.85
N SER A 4 -6.21 12.91 -16.55
CA SER A 4 -4.88 13.18 -16.02
C SER A 4 -3.84 12.22 -16.60
N ASP A 5 -2.58 12.66 -16.65
CA ASP A 5 -1.47 11.82 -17.10
C ASP A 5 -1.27 10.60 -16.16
N LEU A 6 -1.38 10.81 -14.84
CA LEU A 6 -1.31 9.72 -13.88
C LEU A 6 -2.42 8.70 -14.11
N LEU A 7 -3.66 9.14 -14.29
CA LEU A 7 -4.79 8.24 -14.53
C LEU A 7 -4.57 7.42 -15.81
N THR A 8 -4.02 8.01 -16.84
CA THR A 8 -3.65 7.32 -18.08
C THR A 8 -2.60 6.22 -17.79
N LYS A 9 -1.57 6.53 -17.01
CA LYS A 9 -0.55 5.56 -16.60
C LYS A 9 -1.12 4.42 -15.75
N LEU A 10 -1.99 4.75 -14.78
CA LEU A 10 -2.65 3.73 -13.94
C LEU A 10 -3.49 2.77 -14.78
N ASN A 11 -4.16 3.26 -15.80
CA ASN A 11 -4.97 2.44 -16.70
C ASN A 11 -4.15 1.49 -17.58
N THR A 12 -2.84 1.65 -17.69
CA THR A 12 -1.95 0.70 -18.38
C THR A 12 -1.57 -0.50 -17.51
N ILE A 13 -1.77 -0.42 -16.20
CA ILE A 13 -1.45 -1.51 -15.26
C ILE A 13 -2.59 -2.53 -15.30
N THR A 14 -2.34 -3.69 -15.91
CA THR A 14 -3.37 -4.72 -16.12
C THR A 14 -3.91 -5.31 -14.82
N LEU A 15 -3.12 -5.30 -13.74
CA LEU A 15 -3.53 -5.81 -12.43
C LEU A 15 -4.47 -4.86 -11.68
N ILE A 16 -4.58 -3.60 -12.10
CA ILE A 16 -5.56 -2.66 -11.56
C ILE A 16 -6.89 -2.88 -12.28
N ILE A 17 -7.86 -3.45 -11.57
CA ILE A 17 -9.17 -3.77 -12.13
C ILE A 17 -10.20 -2.68 -11.93
N ARG A 18 -9.95 -1.72 -11.06
CA ARG A 18 -10.81 -0.56 -10.82
C ARG A 18 -9.99 0.60 -10.26
N THR A 19 -10.31 1.82 -10.73
CA THR A 19 -9.71 3.07 -10.26
C THR A 19 -10.81 4.06 -9.91
N GLN A 20 -10.75 4.66 -8.72
CA GLN A 20 -11.69 5.65 -8.24
C GLN A 20 -10.94 6.88 -7.74
N SER A 21 -11.29 8.06 -8.24
CA SER A 21 -10.75 9.32 -7.76
C SER A 21 -11.23 9.60 -6.34
N LEU A 22 -10.32 10.06 -5.48
CA LEU A 22 -10.60 10.46 -4.10
C LEU A 22 -10.30 11.93 -3.90
N GLU A 23 -11.06 12.56 -2.99
CA GLU A 23 -10.77 13.91 -2.54
C GLU A 23 -9.49 13.93 -1.70
N THR A 24 -8.69 14.97 -1.88
CA THR A 24 -7.48 15.21 -1.11
C THR A 24 -7.22 16.71 -0.98
N SER A 25 -6.85 17.14 0.22
CA SER A 25 -6.44 18.52 0.50
C SER A 25 -4.93 18.75 0.42
N LEU A 26 -4.13 17.67 0.37
CA LEU A 26 -2.67 17.74 0.52
C LEU A 26 -1.89 17.21 -0.69
N PHE A 27 -2.54 16.47 -1.57
CA PHE A 27 -1.89 15.85 -2.74
C PHE A 27 -2.48 16.40 -4.03
N ALA A 28 -1.71 16.35 -5.11
CA ALA A 28 -2.18 16.79 -6.43
C ALA A 28 -3.32 15.92 -6.94
N GLU A 29 -3.22 14.61 -6.73
CA GLU A 29 -4.22 13.62 -7.11
C GLU A 29 -4.19 12.48 -6.11
N LYS A 30 -5.34 11.80 -5.93
CA LYS A 30 -5.45 10.63 -5.07
C LYS A 30 -6.46 9.66 -5.65
N TYR A 31 -6.12 8.37 -5.63
CA TYR A 31 -6.95 7.30 -6.19
C TYR A 31 -7.05 6.12 -5.25
N LEU A 32 -8.24 5.53 -5.20
CA LEU A 32 -8.47 4.20 -4.64
C LEU A 32 -8.43 3.21 -5.79
N LEU A 33 -7.54 2.22 -5.68
CA LEU A 33 -7.34 1.17 -6.66
C LEU A 33 -7.84 -0.17 -6.10
N ARG A 34 -8.39 -0.98 -6.98
CA ARG A 34 -8.59 -2.41 -6.75
C ARG A 34 -7.53 -3.17 -7.53
N PHE A 35 -6.65 -3.83 -6.80
CA PHE A 35 -5.50 -4.53 -7.34
C PHE A 35 -5.72 -6.03 -7.28
N LYS A 36 -5.63 -6.70 -8.42
CA LYS A 36 -5.83 -8.16 -8.49
C LYS A 36 -4.60 -8.88 -7.93
N GLN A 37 -4.81 -9.69 -6.91
CA GLN A 37 -3.77 -10.52 -6.29
C GLN A 37 -4.18 -12.00 -6.33
N PRO A 38 -3.24 -12.93 -6.54
CA PRO A 38 -3.55 -14.34 -6.40
C PRO A 38 -3.85 -14.68 -4.93
N LEU A 39 -4.77 -15.61 -4.70
CA LEU A 39 -4.99 -16.19 -3.37
C LEU A 39 -3.70 -16.79 -2.83
N ASP A 40 -3.04 -17.58 -3.68
CA ASP A 40 -1.77 -18.21 -3.38
C ASP A 40 -0.76 -17.85 -4.48
N HIS A 41 0.26 -17.08 -4.14
CA HIS A 41 1.29 -16.67 -5.10
C HIS A 41 2.10 -17.86 -5.65
N SER A 42 2.16 -18.96 -4.91
CA SER A 42 2.82 -20.19 -5.38
C SER A 42 1.95 -21.00 -6.33
N HIS A 43 0.63 -20.78 -6.33
CA HIS A 43 -0.38 -21.48 -7.14
C HIS A 43 -1.43 -20.49 -7.64
N PRO A 44 -1.07 -19.59 -8.58
CA PRO A 44 -1.98 -18.52 -9.03
C PRO A 44 -3.26 -19.04 -9.69
N GLU A 45 -3.26 -20.27 -10.17
CA GLU A 45 -4.43 -20.95 -10.76
C GLU A 45 -5.56 -21.23 -9.75
N LYS A 46 -5.28 -21.14 -8.46
CA LYS A 46 -6.29 -21.35 -7.40
C LYS A 46 -7.29 -20.21 -7.25
N GLY A 47 -7.08 -19.11 -7.93
CA GLY A 47 -7.97 -17.96 -7.91
C GLY A 47 -7.30 -16.67 -7.42
N SER A 48 -8.09 -15.62 -7.36
CA SER A 48 -7.63 -14.28 -7.03
C SER A 48 -8.61 -13.55 -6.12
N PHE A 49 -8.16 -12.46 -5.53
CA PHE A 49 -8.98 -11.52 -4.79
C PHE A 49 -8.60 -10.09 -5.17
N SER A 50 -9.42 -9.14 -4.75
CA SER A 50 -9.19 -7.71 -4.96
C SER A 50 -8.64 -7.08 -3.70
N GLN A 51 -7.48 -6.44 -3.80
CA GLN A 51 -6.82 -5.73 -2.71
C GLN A 51 -6.96 -4.23 -2.90
N ARG A 52 -7.32 -3.50 -1.84
CA ARG A 52 -7.36 -2.04 -1.88
C ARG A 52 -5.95 -1.45 -1.77
N VAL A 53 -5.67 -0.53 -2.68
CA VAL A 53 -4.43 0.25 -2.69
C VAL A 53 -4.79 1.72 -2.90
N ILE A 54 -4.26 2.61 -2.08
CA ILE A 54 -4.46 4.04 -2.22
C ILE A 54 -3.17 4.66 -2.73
N VAL A 55 -3.28 5.43 -3.81
CA VAL A 55 -2.18 6.23 -4.36
C VAL A 55 -2.44 7.70 -4.10
N ALA A 56 -1.53 8.37 -3.43
CA ALA A 56 -1.51 9.82 -3.26
C ALA A 56 -0.28 10.38 -4.00
N HIS A 57 -0.52 11.23 -4.98
CA HIS A 57 0.49 11.66 -5.94
C HIS A 57 1.00 13.05 -5.65
N VAL A 58 2.33 13.20 -5.62
CA VAL A 58 3.04 14.48 -5.57
C VAL A 58 3.74 14.75 -6.89
N GLY A 59 4.52 13.79 -7.38
CA GLY A 59 5.26 13.90 -8.62
C GLY A 59 6.03 12.63 -8.94
N TYR A 60 6.29 12.38 -10.23
CA TYR A 60 6.95 11.16 -10.70
C TYR A 60 8.42 11.07 -10.27
N ASP A 61 9.08 12.21 -10.12
CA ASP A 61 10.48 12.34 -9.73
C ASP A 61 10.69 12.33 -8.21
N ARG A 62 9.60 12.35 -7.45
CA ARG A 62 9.66 12.33 -5.97
C ARG A 62 9.78 10.91 -5.44
N PRO A 63 10.37 10.76 -4.24
CA PRO A 63 10.37 9.47 -3.56
C PRO A 63 8.95 8.96 -3.34
N THR A 64 8.81 7.64 -3.18
CA THR A 64 7.53 6.99 -2.88
C THR A 64 7.58 6.30 -1.53
N LEU A 65 6.60 6.60 -0.69
CA LEU A 65 6.40 5.97 0.61
C LEU A 65 5.35 4.87 0.46
N MET A 66 5.77 3.62 0.62
CA MET A 66 4.85 2.49 0.72
C MET A 66 4.47 2.30 2.18
N VAL A 67 3.18 2.43 2.47
CA VAL A 67 2.62 2.26 3.81
C VAL A 67 1.90 0.92 3.87
N THR A 68 2.38 0.04 4.75
CA THR A 68 1.74 -1.24 4.99
C THR A 68 0.73 -1.09 6.12
N GLU A 69 -0.55 -1.22 5.78
CA GLU A 69 -1.66 -1.09 6.74
C GLU A 69 -2.00 -2.45 7.35
N GLY A 70 -1.64 -2.63 8.62
CA GLY A 70 -1.88 -3.88 9.35
C GLY A 70 -3.34 -4.10 9.75
N TYR A 71 -4.18 -3.04 9.70
CA TYR A 71 -5.58 -3.07 10.17
C TYR A 71 -6.58 -2.55 9.14
N GLY A 72 -6.16 -2.26 7.93
CA GLY A 72 -7.02 -1.76 6.87
C GLY A 72 -6.74 -0.31 6.48
N ALA A 73 -7.23 0.06 5.31
CA ALA A 73 -6.91 1.33 4.66
C ALA A 73 -7.86 2.49 5.02
N ALA A 74 -8.74 2.33 6.00
CA ALA A 74 -9.77 3.34 6.31
C ALA A 74 -9.18 4.72 6.59
N ARG A 75 -8.05 4.80 7.30
CA ARG A 75 -7.36 6.05 7.60
C ARG A 75 -6.88 6.75 6.32
N SER A 76 -6.32 6.00 5.38
CA SER A 76 -5.77 6.55 4.15
C SER A 76 -6.83 7.02 3.14
N LEU A 77 -8.09 6.65 3.32
CA LEU A 77 -9.22 7.15 2.52
C LEU A 77 -9.65 8.58 2.92
N ASN A 78 -9.28 9.06 4.10
CA ASN A 78 -9.65 10.39 4.57
C ASN A 78 -9.04 11.49 3.68
N PRO A 79 -9.80 12.52 3.28
CA PRO A 79 -9.28 13.63 2.46
C PRO A 79 -8.11 14.39 3.09
N GLY A 80 -8.04 14.42 4.41
CA GLY A 80 -6.93 15.03 5.15
C GLY A 80 -5.75 14.10 5.42
N TYR A 81 -5.79 12.86 4.91
CA TYR A 81 -4.74 11.87 5.15
C TYR A 81 -3.37 12.31 4.63
N TYR A 82 -2.38 12.12 5.46
CA TYR A 82 -0.96 12.19 5.12
C TYR A 82 -0.16 11.29 6.08
N GLU A 83 1.08 11.03 5.72
CA GLU A 83 2.06 10.42 6.62
C GLU A 83 3.12 11.46 6.99
N GLU A 84 3.62 11.41 8.22
CA GLU A 84 4.64 12.35 8.67
C GLU A 84 5.89 12.30 7.79
N LEU A 85 6.34 11.09 7.43
CA LEU A 85 7.46 10.90 6.51
C LEU A 85 7.17 11.47 5.12
N SER A 86 5.92 11.38 4.65
CA SER A 86 5.55 11.95 3.34
C SER A 86 5.61 13.46 3.35
N LYS A 87 5.18 14.09 4.44
CA LYS A 87 5.26 15.54 4.60
C LYS A 87 6.71 16.02 4.73
N LEU A 88 7.52 15.29 5.49
CA LEU A 88 8.92 15.65 5.75
C LEU A 88 9.78 15.54 4.49
N PHE A 89 9.58 14.51 3.66
CA PHE A 89 10.37 14.23 2.48
C PHE A 89 9.66 14.52 1.16
N ASN A 90 8.44 15.03 1.20
CA ASN A 90 7.63 15.33 0.03
C ASN A 90 7.51 14.11 -0.91
N THR A 91 6.97 13.02 -0.40
CA THR A 91 6.85 11.76 -1.12
C THR A 91 5.46 11.53 -1.67
N ASN A 92 5.37 10.75 -2.76
CA ASN A 92 4.14 10.05 -3.09
C ASN A 92 3.83 9.04 -1.98
N ILE A 93 2.57 8.61 -1.86
CA ILE A 93 2.18 7.53 -0.96
C ILE A 93 1.51 6.42 -1.75
N ILE A 94 1.89 5.19 -1.46
CA ILE A 94 1.14 3.98 -1.84
C ILE A 94 0.80 3.25 -0.54
N ALA A 95 -0.46 3.37 -0.11
CA ALA A 95 -0.96 2.70 1.08
C ALA A 95 -1.65 1.40 0.69
N VAL A 96 -1.20 0.28 1.25
CA VAL A 96 -1.66 -1.06 0.90
C VAL A 96 -2.43 -1.66 2.08
N GLU A 97 -3.70 -1.97 1.86
CA GLU A 97 -4.49 -2.73 2.82
C GLU A 97 -4.03 -4.19 2.82
N HIS A 98 -3.74 -4.71 4.00
CA HIS A 98 -3.28 -6.10 4.13
C HIS A 98 -4.35 -7.08 3.65
N ARG A 99 -3.94 -8.17 2.99
CA ARG A 99 -4.88 -9.26 2.64
C ARG A 99 -5.62 -9.74 3.88
N TYR A 100 -6.89 -10.10 3.72
CA TYR A 100 -7.82 -10.53 4.76
C TYR A 100 -8.31 -9.44 5.70
N PHE A 101 -7.98 -8.18 5.44
CA PHE A 101 -8.56 -7.05 6.17
C PHE A 101 -9.62 -6.35 5.35
N LEU A 102 -10.75 -6.05 6.01
CA LEU A 102 -11.88 -5.32 5.44
C LEU A 102 -12.20 -5.78 4.00
N GLU A 103 -12.17 -4.86 3.04
CA GLU A 103 -12.53 -5.14 1.65
C GLU A 103 -11.43 -5.86 0.85
N SER A 104 -10.24 -6.07 1.44
CA SER A 104 -9.17 -6.88 0.86
C SER A 104 -9.25 -8.35 1.32
N THR A 105 -10.44 -8.80 1.64
CA THR A 105 -10.70 -10.16 2.11
C THR A 105 -11.18 -11.04 0.96
N PRO A 106 -10.50 -12.17 0.67
CA PRO A 106 -10.96 -13.14 -0.32
C PRO A 106 -12.35 -13.72 0.03
N LYS A 107 -13.10 -14.06 -1.01
CA LYS A 107 -14.39 -14.74 -0.88
C LYS A 107 -14.37 -16.02 -1.75
N PRO A 108 -14.55 -17.22 -1.17
CA PRO A 108 -14.67 -17.52 0.26
C PRO A 108 -13.41 -17.22 1.05
N LYS A 109 -13.58 -16.99 2.35
CA LYS A 109 -12.50 -16.64 3.28
C LYS A 109 -11.80 -17.91 3.74
N ASP A 110 -10.68 -18.24 3.10
CA ASP A 110 -9.84 -19.38 3.45
C ASP A 110 -8.52 -18.90 4.08
N TRP A 111 -8.40 -19.07 5.37
CA TRP A 111 -7.28 -18.57 6.16
C TRP A 111 -5.91 -19.18 5.83
N LYS A 112 -5.88 -20.32 5.11
CA LYS A 112 -4.61 -20.98 4.77
C LYS A 112 -3.71 -20.13 3.88
N TYR A 113 -4.28 -19.15 3.15
CA TYR A 113 -3.52 -18.27 2.28
C TYR A 113 -3.03 -16.99 2.99
N LEU A 114 -3.40 -16.78 4.25
CA LEU A 114 -2.88 -15.69 5.06
C LEU A 114 -1.52 -16.08 5.63
N THR A 115 -0.49 -15.97 4.80
CA THR A 115 0.89 -16.28 5.14
C THR A 115 1.78 -15.06 4.99
N ALA A 116 2.91 -15.04 5.71
CA ALA A 116 3.90 -13.98 5.58
C ALA A 116 4.43 -13.89 4.14
N TRP A 117 4.64 -15.03 3.49
CA TRP A 117 5.09 -15.10 2.09
C TRP A 117 4.08 -14.47 1.14
N ASN A 118 2.81 -14.84 1.21
CA ASN A 118 1.77 -14.27 0.35
C ASN A 118 1.61 -12.76 0.60
N SER A 119 1.67 -12.31 1.85
CA SER A 119 1.61 -10.89 2.19
C SER A 119 2.78 -10.11 1.60
N ALA A 120 3.99 -10.63 1.69
CA ALA A 120 5.17 -10.00 1.09
C ALA A 120 5.10 -9.99 -0.44
N ARG A 121 4.60 -11.07 -1.05
CA ARG A 121 4.41 -11.16 -2.50
C ARG A 121 3.36 -10.18 -3.01
N ASP A 122 2.32 -9.88 -2.23
CA ASP A 122 1.36 -8.83 -2.57
C ASP A 122 2.05 -7.47 -2.72
N LEU A 123 2.90 -7.11 -1.76
CA LEU A 123 3.66 -5.86 -1.79
C LEU A 123 4.65 -5.82 -2.95
N HIS A 124 5.33 -6.93 -3.21
CA HIS A 124 6.23 -7.04 -4.34
C HIS A 124 5.52 -6.84 -5.68
N ALA A 125 4.34 -7.43 -5.88
CA ALA A 125 3.56 -7.25 -7.09
C ALA A 125 3.17 -5.79 -7.31
N ILE A 126 2.78 -5.08 -6.24
CA ILE A 126 2.46 -3.65 -6.29
C ILE A 126 3.71 -2.84 -6.63
N ARG A 127 4.84 -3.10 -5.97
CA ARG A 127 6.10 -2.42 -6.23
C ARG A 127 6.52 -2.57 -7.70
N GLU A 128 6.44 -3.78 -8.25
CA GLU A 128 6.77 -4.05 -9.64
C GLU A 128 5.83 -3.30 -10.60
N ALA A 129 4.53 -3.28 -10.31
CA ALA A 129 3.54 -2.57 -11.14
C ALA A 129 3.79 -1.06 -11.20
N PHE A 130 4.28 -0.46 -10.12
CA PHE A 130 4.55 0.97 -10.03
C PHE A 130 5.99 1.37 -10.36
N ARG A 131 6.87 0.44 -10.65
CA ARG A 131 8.30 0.69 -10.91
C ARG A 131 8.52 1.75 -12.01
N SER A 132 7.77 1.68 -13.10
CA SER A 132 7.89 2.60 -14.21
C SER A 132 7.23 3.97 -13.95
N ILE A 133 6.21 4.02 -13.10
CA ILE A 133 5.52 5.26 -12.75
C ILE A 133 6.34 6.07 -11.75
N TYR A 134 6.88 5.42 -10.74
CA TYR A 134 7.69 6.05 -9.69
C TYR A 134 9.10 5.44 -9.66
N PRO A 135 10.00 5.90 -10.54
CA PRO A 135 11.34 5.34 -10.67
C PRO A 135 12.33 5.80 -9.59
N GLY A 136 11.94 6.76 -8.75
CA GLY A 136 12.78 7.29 -7.68
C GLY A 136 12.96 6.34 -6.50
N LYS A 137 13.42 6.88 -5.39
CA LYS A 137 13.62 6.11 -4.16
C LYS A 137 12.30 5.65 -3.56
N TRP A 138 12.30 4.45 -2.99
CA TRP A 138 11.17 3.86 -2.29
C TRP A 138 11.50 3.64 -0.82
N ILE A 139 10.58 4.11 0.03
CA ILE A 139 10.63 3.96 1.48
C ILE A 139 9.44 3.10 1.89
N ALA A 140 9.66 2.09 2.71
CA ALA A 140 8.57 1.30 3.29
C ALA A 140 8.42 1.62 4.77
N THR A 141 7.19 1.78 5.21
CA THR A 141 6.85 2.01 6.62
C THR A 141 5.54 1.32 6.98
N GLY A 142 5.32 1.13 8.26
CA GLY A 142 4.09 0.61 8.83
C GLY A 142 4.11 0.75 10.34
N ILE A 143 2.93 0.82 10.96
CA ILE A 143 2.76 0.98 12.41
C ILE A 143 2.34 -0.37 13.01
N SER A 144 2.92 -0.76 14.15
CA SER A 144 2.60 -2.02 14.86
C SER A 144 2.70 -3.24 13.94
N LYS A 145 1.59 -3.93 13.69
CA LYS A 145 1.54 -5.09 12.79
C LYS A 145 1.95 -4.74 11.35
N GLY A 146 1.63 -3.54 10.88
CA GLY A 146 2.10 -3.03 9.59
C GLY A 146 3.62 -2.89 9.54
N GLY A 147 4.27 -2.51 10.65
CA GLY A 147 5.72 -2.48 10.80
C GLY A 147 6.35 -3.87 10.68
N GLN A 148 5.74 -4.89 11.27
CA GLN A 148 6.17 -6.29 11.10
C GLN A 148 6.04 -6.74 9.64
N THR A 149 4.95 -6.41 8.98
CA THR A 149 4.74 -6.71 7.55
C THR A 149 5.81 -6.04 6.69
N ALA A 150 6.16 -4.79 6.94
CA ALA A 150 7.22 -4.08 6.24
C ALA A 150 8.59 -4.75 6.42
N MET A 151 8.91 -5.22 7.63
CA MET A 151 10.16 -5.93 7.92
C MET A 151 10.22 -7.30 7.24
N LEU A 152 9.13 -8.06 7.24
CA LEU A 152 9.03 -9.33 6.52
C LEU A 152 9.17 -9.12 5.01
N TYR A 153 8.53 -8.11 4.48
CA TYR A 153 8.65 -7.74 3.06
C TYR A 153 10.11 -7.47 2.68
N ARG A 154 10.82 -6.68 3.47
CA ARG A 154 12.25 -6.42 3.26
C ARG A 154 13.09 -7.70 3.28
N THR A 155 12.76 -8.62 4.19
CA THR A 155 13.48 -9.90 4.30
C THR A 155 13.32 -10.74 3.03
N TYR A 156 12.12 -10.82 2.47
CA TYR A 156 11.86 -11.61 1.26
C TYR A 156 12.31 -10.89 -0.02
N PHE A 157 12.21 -9.56 -0.06
CA PHE A 157 12.51 -8.74 -1.25
C PHE A 157 13.42 -7.56 -0.90
N PRO A 158 14.70 -7.83 -0.57
CA PRO A 158 15.59 -6.78 -0.06
C PRO A 158 15.91 -5.69 -1.09
N ASP A 159 15.75 -5.96 -2.38
CA ASP A 159 16.06 -5.02 -3.46
C ASP A 159 14.86 -4.14 -3.86
N ASP A 160 13.67 -4.40 -3.34
CA ASP A 160 12.46 -3.66 -3.71
C ASP A 160 12.43 -2.25 -3.11
N ILE A 161 12.99 -2.08 -1.93
CA ILE A 161 12.87 -0.88 -1.10
C ILE A 161 14.27 -0.39 -0.72
N ASP A 162 14.49 0.91 -0.88
CA ASP A 162 15.76 1.54 -0.52
C ASP A 162 15.91 1.71 0.99
N ILE A 163 14.83 2.10 1.68
CA ILE A 163 14.83 2.35 3.13
C ILE A 163 13.57 1.78 3.75
N THR A 164 13.71 1.00 4.82
CA THR A 164 12.58 0.51 5.62
C THR A 164 12.59 1.16 6.99
N VAL A 165 11.49 1.84 7.33
CA VAL A 165 11.31 2.53 8.62
C VAL A 165 10.10 1.90 9.32
N PRO A 166 10.30 0.88 10.16
CA PRO A 166 9.22 0.37 10.98
C PRO A 166 8.85 1.42 12.04
N TYR A 167 7.60 1.85 12.04
CA TYR A 167 7.12 2.80 13.02
C TYR A 167 6.55 2.03 14.22
N VAL A 168 7.25 2.07 15.35
CA VAL A 168 6.71 1.58 16.61
C VAL A 168 6.01 2.76 17.25
N ALA A 169 4.68 2.79 17.18
CA ALA A 169 3.93 3.77 17.95
C ALA A 169 4.26 3.57 19.44
N PRO A 170 4.66 4.62 20.17
CA PRO A 170 4.80 4.50 21.61
C PRO A 170 3.46 4.04 22.17
N LEU A 171 3.47 2.97 22.96
CA LEU A 171 2.33 2.61 23.78
C LEU A 171 2.13 3.79 24.74
N CYS A 172 1.26 4.71 24.37
CA CYS A 172 0.69 5.65 25.32
C CYS A 172 -0.15 4.81 26.28
N ARG A 173 0.48 4.27 27.31
CA ARG A 173 -0.25 3.95 28.53
C ARG A 173 -0.68 5.30 29.07
N SER A 174 -1.95 5.61 28.92
CA SER A 174 -2.57 6.57 29.80
C SER A 174 -2.42 5.97 31.18
N VAL A 175 -1.49 6.49 31.96
CA VAL A 175 -1.53 6.32 33.40
C VAL A 175 -2.74 7.15 33.81
N GLU A 176 -3.87 6.48 33.96
CA GLU A 176 -4.95 7.06 34.75
C GLU A 176 -4.39 7.15 36.16
N ASP A 177 -3.93 8.34 36.53
CA ASP A 177 -3.71 8.69 37.91
C ASP A 177 -5.08 8.68 38.58
N GLY A 178 -5.33 7.63 39.40
CA GLY A 178 -6.50 7.53 40.24
C GLY A 178 -6.43 8.47 41.43
#